data_c1aef88b9421c6e704bd6522105efca2
#
_entry.id   c1aef88b9421c6e704bd6522105efca2
#
_cell.length_a   1.000
_cell.length_b   1.000
_cell.length_c   1.000
_cell.angle_alpha   90.00
_cell.angle_beta   90.00
_cell.angle_gamma   90.00
#
_symmetry.space_group_name_H-M   'P 1'
#
loop_
_entity.id
_entity.type
_entity.pdbx_description
1 polymer ?
#
loop_
_entity_poly.entity_id
_entity_poly.type
_entity_poly.pdbx_seq_one_letter_code
_entity_poly.pdbx_strand_id
1 'polypeptide(L)'
;MKFYDWRMDAIRAGNGYHMDVGAFSTPIQGGGAGTVLVQAEPEGIVSCVAGTVIIPIRIHVVCQVPIIAADSDESEILIAVDKAAALAGSGTATAETPVNMHTGSSNTSLCTCKSATTGAWTSPTLGMELGHAVRVADIGGTAASQAWGELSLLYEPITPPILVGPCAIYIYWGGTVATTGFAQVEWIEIEG
;
A
#
# COMPACT_ATOMS: atom_id res chain seq x y z
N MET A 1 -23.40 28.21 -1.40
CA MET A 1 -23.31 27.04 -0.53
C MET A 1 -21.85 26.65 -0.42
N LYS A 2 -21.20 26.77 0.75
CA LYS A 2 -19.83 26.27 0.91
C LYS A 2 -19.94 24.78 1.21
N PHE A 3 -19.44 23.94 0.30
CA PHE A 3 -19.28 22.52 0.61
C PHE A 3 -18.17 22.41 1.66
N TYR A 4 -18.53 21.88 2.81
CA TYR A 4 -17.57 21.59 3.87
C TYR A 4 -16.84 20.30 3.49
N ASP A 5 -15.56 20.42 3.18
CA ASP A 5 -14.67 19.27 2.94
C ASP A 5 -13.73 19.12 4.13
N TRP A 6 -14.07 18.22 5.02
CA TRP A 6 -13.30 17.94 6.23
C TRP A 6 -11.88 17.47 5.93
N ARG A 7 -11.65 16.81 4.77
CA ARG A 7 -10.32 16.36 4.35
C ARG A 7 -9.43 17.58 4.07
N MET A 8 -9.94 18.53 3.34
CA MET A 8 -9.22 19.78 3.05
C MET A 8 -8.92 20.60 4.30
N ASP A 9 -9.84 20.60 5.27
CA ASP A 9 -9.60 21.31 6.53
C ASP A 9 -8.52 20.61 7.35
N ALA A 10 -8.50 19.28 7.41
CA ALA A 10 -7.45 18.50 8.07
C ALA A 10 -6.08 18.72 7.40
N ILE A 11 -6.03 18.71 6.06
CA ILE A 11 -4.80 19.00 5.31
C ILE A 11 -4.30 20.42 5.60
N ARG A 12 -5.19 21.44 5.58
CA ARG A 12 -4.84 22.83 5.92
C ARG A 12 -4.33 22.98 7.36
N ALA A 13 -4.84 22.17 8.28
CA ALA A 13 -4.35 22.10 9.64
C ALA A 13 -2.98 21.43 9.76
N GLY A 14 -2.44 20.86 8.67
CA GLY A 14 -1.17 20.18 8.65
C GLY A 14 -1.23 18.73 9.16
N ASN A 15 -2.39 18.12 9.09
CA ASN A 15 -2.64 16.75 9.57
C ASN A 15 -2.77 15.74 8.42
N GLY A 16 -2.58 16.16 7.18
CA GLY A 16 -2.58 15.29 6.01
C GLY A 16 -1.16 14.89 5.62
N TYR A 17 -0.95 13.61 5.35
CA TYR A 17 0.34 13.04 5.00
C TYR A 17 0.26 12.18 3.75
N HIS A 18 1.38 12.11 3.05
CA HIS A 18 1.58 11.35 1.83
C HIS A 18 2.87 10.53 1.93
N MET A 19 2.84 9.32 1.39
CA MET A 19 4.00 8.45 1.22
C MET A 19 3.98 7.83 -0.17
N ASP A 20 5.13 7.81 -0.83
CA ASP A 20 5.38 6.99 -2.00
C ASP A 20 6.04 5.67 -1.60
N VAL A 21 5.59 4.57 -2.19
CA VAL A 21 6.17 3.23 -2.08
C VAL A 21 6.76 2.89 -3.44
N GLY A 22 8.06 3.01 -3.60
CA GLY A 22 8.69 2.97 -4.91
C GLY A 22 8.31 4.17 -5.79
N ALA A 23 8.69 4.14 -7.05
CA ALA A 23 8.34 5.15 -8.02
C ALA A 23 8.21 4.54 -9.42
N PHE A 24 7.56 5.25 -10.34
CA PHE A 24 7.46 4.82 -11.75
C PHE A 24 8.84 4.50 -12.36
N SER A 25 9.86 5.31 -12.05
CA SER A 25 11.24 5.11 -12.53
C SER A 25 12.05 4.08 -11.75
N THR A 26 11.61 3.73 -10.54
CA THR A 26 12.24 2.75 -9.64
C THR A 26 11.17 1.91 -8.95
N PRO A 27 10.45 1.08 -9.72
CA PRO A 27 9.39 0.25 -9.16
C PRO A 27 9.99 -0.82 -8.23
N ILE A 28 9.23 -1.21 -7.22
CA ILE A 28 9.59 -2.25 -6.27
C ILE A 28 9.08 -3.59 -6.79
N GLN A 29 9.91 -4.61 -6.74
CA GLN A 29 9.48 -5.97 -7.04
C GLN A 29 8.61 -6.48 -5.90
N GLY A 30 7.42 -6.97 -6.23
CA GLY A 30 6.51 -7.59 -5.27
C GLY A 30 6.99 -8.95 -4.78
N GLY A 31 6.52 -9.32 -3.61
CA GLY A 31 6.91 -10.55 -2.93
C GLY A 31 6.49 -11.82 -3.68
N GLY A 32 7.39 -12.77 -3.72
CA GLY A 32 7.12 -14.17 -4.04
C GLY A 32 7.10 -14.54 -5.53
N ALA A 33 8.15 -15.21 -5.98
CA ALA A 33 8.05 -16.03 -7.19
C ALA A 33 7.27 -17.30 -6.85
N GLY A 34 6.10 -17.51 -7.48
CA GLY A 34 5.30 -18.72 -7.34
C GLY A 34 4.23 -18.72 -6.25
N THR A 35 4.10 -17.64 -5.49
CA THR A 35 2.98 -17.37 -4.58
C THR A 35 2.40 -16.01 -4.91
N VAL A 36 1.09 -15.87 -4.83
CA VAL A 36 0.41 -14.64 -5.23
C VAL A 36 0.82 -13.48 -4.32
N LEU A 37 0.73 -13.64 -3.01
CA LEU A 37 1.15 -12.63 -2.03
C LEU A 37 1.89 -13.28 -0.86
N VAL A 38 2.94 -12.62 -0.37
CA VAL A 38 3.64 -13.05 0.84
C VAL A 38 3.21 -12.16 2.00
N GLN A 39 2.37 -12.68 2.86
CA GLN A 39 1.77 -11.92 3.96
C GLN A 39 2.82 -11.29 4.91
N ALA A 40 3.99 -11.93 5.05
CA ALA A 40 5.08 -11.45 5.89
C ALA A 40 5.99 -10.42 5.16
N GLU A 41 5.75 -10.13 3.90
CA GLU A 41 6.60 -9.27 3.07
C GLU A 41 5.75 -8.23 2.29
N PRO A 42 5.05 -7.33 2.98
CA PRO A 42 4.31 -6.25 2.32
C PRO A 42 5.26 -5.30 1.60
N GLU A 43 4.88 -4.81 0.44
CA GLU A 43 5.64 -3.84 -0.33
C GLU A 43 5.58 -2.43 0.26
N GLY A 44 4.49 -2.11 0.95
CA GLY A 44 4.31 -0.82 1.63
C GLY A 44 3.60 -0.96 2.97
N ILE A 45 4.04 -0.14 3.94
CA ILE A 45 3.48 -0.16 5.30
C ILE A 45 3.35 1.25 5.84
N VAL A 46 2.18 1.55 6.40
CA VAL A 46 1.95 2.70 7.28
C VAL A 46 1.55 2.17 8.64
N SER A 47 2.42 2.27 9.63
CA SER A 47 2.23 1.70 10.96
C SER A 47 2.11 2.79 12.02
N CYS A 48 1.07 2.73 12.84
CA CYS A 48 0.75 3.71 13.86
C CYS A 48 0.86 3.12 15.26
N VAL A 49 1.40 3.92 16.17
CA VAL A 49 1.47 3.57 17.59
C VAL A 49 0.16 3.90 18.31
N ALA A 50 0.03 3.41 19.55
CA ALA A 50 -1.09 3.77 20.41
C ALA A 50 -1.17 5.29 20.64
N GLY A 51 -2.38 5.84 20.66
CA GLY A 51 -2.63 7.27 20.80
C GLY A 51 -2.63 8.06 19.47
N THR A 52 -2.42 7.37 18.34
CA THR A 52 -2.55 7.98 17.00
C THR A 52 -3.80 7.42 16.33
N VAL A 53 -4.56 8.28 15.69
CA VAL A 53 -5.69 7.89 14.86
C VAL A 53 -5.37 8.24 13.41
N ILE A 54 -5.52 7.29 12.51
CA ILE A 54 -5.33 7.53 11.07
C ILE A 54 -6.61 7.27 10.30
N ILE A 55 -6.80 8.06 9.26
CA ILE A 55 -7.92 7.94 8.34
C ILE A 55 -7.34 7.87 6.92
N PRO A 56 -7.27 6.68 6.29
CA PRO A 56 -6.78 6.57 4.92
C PRO A 56 -7.77 7.21 3.96
N ILE A 57 -7.31 8.20 3.20
CA ILE A 57 -8.18 8.96 2.28
C ILE A 57 -7.98 8.56 0.83
N ARG A 58 -6.76 8.11 0.48
CA ARG A 58 -6.47 7.62 -0.86
C ARG A 58 -5.30 6.66 -0.83
N ILE A 59 -5.43 5.53 -1.51
CA ILE A 59 -4.31 4.62 -1.78
C ILE A 59 -4.42 4.21 -3.24
N HIS A 60 -3.37 4.47 -4.01
CA HIS A 60 -3.31 4.08 -5.41
C HIS A 60 -2.10 3.19 -5.63
N VAL A 61 -2.36 1.97 -6.08
CA VAL A 61 -1.33 0.97 -6.38
C VAL A 61 -1.34 0.70 -7.87
N VAL A 62 -0.17 0.68 -8.48
CA VAL A 62 0.00 0.36 -9.89
C VAL A 62 1.08 -0.71 -10.02
N CYS A 63 0.75 -1.80 -10.68
CA CYS A 63 1.66 -2.90 -10.95
C CYS A 63 1.85 -3.06 -12.45
N GLN A 64 3.10 -3.20 -12.85
CA GLN A 64 3.48 -3.62 -14.19
C GLN A 64 3.57 -5.14 -14.20
N VAL A 65 2.66 -5.76 -14.91
CA VAL A 65 2.56 -7.21 -14.95
C VAL A 65 3.24 -7.70 -16.22
N PRO A 66 4.36 -8.44 -16.15
CA PRO A 66 4.86 -9.16 -17.29
C PRO A 66 3.86 -10.27 -17.62
N ILE A 67 3.30 -10.24 -18.82
CA ILE A 67 2.52 -11.34 -19.33
C ILE A 67 3.51 -12.29 -20.01
N ILE A 68 3.92 -13.33 -19.27
CA ILE A 68 4.73 -14.41 -19.81
C ILE A 68 3.75 -15.50 -20.27
N ALA A 69 4.01 -16.15 -21.37
CA ALA A 69 3.14 -17.11 -22.03
C ALA A 69 3.08 -18.46 -21.30
N ALA A 70 2.76 -18.46 -20.03
CA ALA A 70 2.36 -19.67 -19.32
C ALA A 70 0.85 -19.58 -19.02
N ASP A 71 0.14 -20.67 -19.20
CA ASP A 71 -1.24 -20.78 -18.79
C ASP A 71 -1.36 -20.41 -17.30
N SER A 72 -2.16 -19.40 -16.99
CA SER A 72 -2.48 -18.95 -15.63
C SER A 72 -1.45 -18.04 -14.93
N ASP A 73 -0.95 -17.01 -15.57
CA ASP A 73 -0.25 -15.93 -14.86
C ASP A 73 -1.25 -15.09 -14.07
N GLU A 74 -1.12 -15.12 -12.77
CA GLU A 74 -1.95 -14.36 -11.84
C GLU A 74 -1.15 -13.20 -11.26
N SER A 75 -1.76 -12.03 -11.20
CA SER A 75 -1.24 -10.85 -10.51
C SER A 75 -2.30 -10.29 -9.60
N GLU A 76 -1.89 -9.87 -8.43
CA GLU A 76 -2.78 -9.50 -7.36
C GLU A 76 -2.28 -8.25 -6.65
N ILE A 77 -3.21 -7.40 -6.24
CA ILE A 77 -2.99 -6.27 -5.33
C ILE A 77 -3.94 -6.44 -4.16
N LEU A 78 -3.43 -6.29 -2.94
CA LEU A 78 -4.23 -6.28 -1.72
C LEU A 78 -3.84 -5.08 -0.85
N ILE A 79 -4.85 -4.32 -0.39
CA ILE A 79 -4.69 -3.29 0.64
C ILE A 79 -5.47 -3.77 1.86
N ALA A 80 -4.78 -4.00 2.97
CA ALA A 80 -5.39 -4.53 4.16
C ALA A 80 -4.88 -3.85 5.44
N VAL A 81 -5.62 -4.03 6.54
CA VAL A 81 -5.33 -3.43 7.84
C VAL A 81 -5.20 -4.50 8.90
N ASP A 82 -4.13 -4.44 9.69
CA ASP A 82 -4.08 -5.03 11.01
C ASP A 82 -4.58 -3.99 12.02
N LYS A 83 -5.68 -4.32 12.71
CA LYS A 83 -6.35 -3.42 13.66
C LYS A 83 -5.80 -3.52 15.08
N ALA A 84 -4.91 -4.46 15.34
CA ALA A 84 -4.50 -4.81 16.69
C ALA A 84 -3.00 -4.61 16.94
N ALA A 85 -2.20 -4.49 15.88
CA ALA A 85 -0.76 -4.44 16.02
C ALA A 85 -0.10 -3.47 15.04
N ALA A 86 0.90 -2.77 15.52
CA ALA A 86 1.91 -2.16 14.69
C ALA A 86 2.83 -3.25 14.11
N LEU A 87 3.52 -2.93 13.02
CA LEU A 87 4.48 -3.85 12.42
C LEU A 87 5.51 -4.33 13.45
N ALA A 88 5.68 -5.64 13.54
CA ALA A 88 6.67 -6.28 14.39
C ALA A 88 7.54 -7.24 13.58
N GLY A 89 8.79 -7.45 14.03
CA GLY A 89 9.72 -8.38 13.39
C GLY A 89 11.08 -7.78 13.13
N SER A 90 11.95 -8.58 12.52
CA SER A 90 13.35 -8.25 12.25
C SER A 90 13.71 -8.29 10.76
N GLY A 91 12.73 -8.20 9.89
CA GLY A 91 12.95 -8.14 8.44
C GLY A 91 13.68 -6.87 8.01
N THR A 92 14.18 -6.88 6.80
CA THR A 92 14.77 -5.69 6.16
C THR A 92 13.68 -4.88 5.47
N ALA A 93 13.77 -3.57 5.56
CA ALA A 93 12.88 -2.66 4.86
C ALA A 93 13.56 -1.31 4.64
N THR A 94 13.16 -0.61 3.61
CA THR A 94 13.51 0.81 3.41
C THR A 94 12.61 1.66 4.29
N ALA A 95 13.20 2.54 5.11
CA ALA A 95 12.43 3.52 5.87
C ALA A 95 11.99 4.64 4.92
N GLU A 96 10.70 4.92 4.93
CA GLU A 96 10.10 6.02 4.17
C GLU A 96 9.77 7.19 5.09
N THR A 97 9.97 8.40 4.59
CA THR A 97 9.61 9.61 5.33
C THR A 97 8.33 10.20 4.76
N PRO A 98 7.23 10.17 5.52
CA PRO A 98 5.99 10.81 5.08
C PRO A 98 6.17 12.29 4.83
N VAL A 99 5.56 12.78 3.78
CA VAL A 99 5.55 14.20 3.42
C VAL A 99 4.23 14.83 3.86
N ASN A 100 4.30 15.97 4.55
CA ASN A 100 3.09 16.71 4.89
C ASN A 100 2.47 17.31 3.62
N MET A 101 1.19 17.06 3.39
CA MET A 101 0.46 17.55 2.22
C MET A 101 0.26 19.08 2.27
N HIS A 102 0.37 19.70 3.45
CA HIS A 102 0.47 21.15 3.60
C HIS A 102 1.94 21.53 3.68
N THR A 103 2.53 21.93 2.56
CA THR A 103 3.97 22.18 2.42
C THR A 103 4.52 23.28 3.33
N GLY A 104 3.66 24.15 3.88
CA GLY A 104 4.01 25.17 4.86
C GLY A 104 3.89 24.71 6.32
N SER A 105 3.43 23.49 6.57
CA SER A 105 3.29 22.95 7.93
C SER A 105 4.63 22.41 8.44
N SER A 106 4.89 22.62 9.72
CA SER A 106 6.01 21.99 10.43
C SER A 106 5.64 20.66 11.13
N ASN A 107 4.37 20.23 11.02
CA ASN A 107 3.93 18.98 11.61
C ASN A 107 4.59 17.79 10.91
N THR A 108 5.01 16.82 11.70
CA THR A 108 5.59 15.56 11.24
C THR A 108 4.64 14.41 11.56
N SER A 109 4.62 13.41 10.70
CA SER A 109 3.82 12.21 10.93
C SER A 109 4.28 11.44 12.16
N LEU A 110 3.34 10.91 12.90
CA LEU A 110 3.57 10.00 14.03
C LEU A 110 3.64 8.53 13.57
N CYS A 111 3.35 8.26 12.31
CA CYS A 111 3.40 6.93 11.73
C CYS A 111 4.83 6.56 11.32
N THR A 112 5.16 5.28 11.49
CA THR A 112 6.37 4.68 10.90
C THR A 112 6.01 4.10 9.55
N CYS A 113 6.71 4.53 8.51
CA CYS A 113 6.48 4.12 7.14
C CYS A 113 7.66 3.32 6.61
N LYS A 114 7.36 2.27 5.84
CA LYS A 114 8.35 1.38 5.26
C LYS A 114 7.94 0.91 3.88
N SER A 115 8.94 0.58 3.06
CA SER A 115 8.75 -0.03 1.76
C SER A 115 9.74 -1.17 1.52
N ALA A 116 9.51 -1.95 0.45
CA ALA A 116 10.37 -3.03 -0.01
C ALA A 116 10.77 -3.99 1.12
N THR A 117 9.79 -4.54 1.82
CA THR A 117 10.07 -5.38 2.98
C THR A 117 10.46 -6.79 2.55
N THR A 118 11.46 -7.36 3.21
CA THR A 118 11.89 -8.73 3.00
C THR A 118 12.26 -9.39 4.33
N GLY A 119 12.16 -10.71 4.41
CA GLY A 119 12.67 -11.49 5.53
C GLY A 119 11.68 -11.73 6.66
N ALA A 120 12.16 -11.81 7.90
CA ALA A 120 11.41 -12.36 9.04
C ALA A 120 10.51 -11.31 9.73
N TRP A 121 9.57 -10.77 9.03
CA TRP A 121 8.50 -9.99 9.66
C TRP A 121 7.45 -10.92 10.28
N THR A 122 6.86 -10.50 11.38
CA THR A 122 5.70 -11.20 11.92
C THR A 122 4.53 -10.97 10.98
N SER A 123 3.94 -12.07 10.48
CA SER A 123 2.79 -11.97 9.59
C SER A 123 1.67 -11.19 10.26
N PRO A 124 1.14 -10.14 9.64
CA PRO A 124 0.07 -9.35 10.21
C PRO A 124 -1.24 -10.15 10.29
N THR A 125 -2.09 -9.80 11.24
CA THR A 125 -3.46 -10.30 11.29
C THR A 125 -4.34 -9.36 10.46
N LEU A 126 -4.56 -9.69 9.19
CA LEU A 126 -5.35 -8.87 8.29
C LEU A 126 -6.83 -8.89 8.69
N GLY A 127 -7.23 -7.96 9.52
CA GLY A 127 -8.58 -7.89 10.10
C GLY A 127 -9.57 -7.04 9.31
N MET A 128 -9.11 -6.32 8.29
CA MET A 128 -9.94 -5.51 7.39
C MET A 128 -9.26 -5.40 6.03
N GLU A 129 -9.97 -5.71 4.98
CA GLU A 129 -9.58 -5.45 3.60
C GLU A 129 -10.12 -4.09 3.16
N LEU A 130 -9.28 -3.25 2.62
CA LEU A 130 -9.67 -1.95 2.05
C LEU A 130 -9.88 -2.05 0.55
N GLY A 131 -9.15 -2.93 -0.12
CA GLY A 131 -9.30 -3.14 -1.56
C GLY A 131 -8.48 -4.33 -2.02
N HIS A 132 -8.98 -4.96 -3.09
CA HIS A 132 -8.36 -6.12 -3.71
C HIS A 132 -8.59 -6.08 -5.22
N ALA A 133 -7.55 -6.37 -5.98
CA ALA A 133 -7.64 -6.54 -7.43
C ALA A 133 -6.83 -7.75 -7.86
N VAL A 134 -7.41 -8.54 -8.75
CA VAL A 134 -6.77 -9.72 -9.33
C VAL A 134 -6.84 -9.63 -10.84
N ARG A 135 -5.78 -10.00 -11.49
CA ARG A 135 -5.74 -10.22 -12.93
C ARG A 135 -5.19 -11.61 -13.19
N VAL A 136 -5.96 -12.39 -13.92
CA VAL A 136 -5.54 -13.68 -14.47
C VAL A 136 -5.36 -13.49 -15.97
N ALA A 137 -4.18 -13.78 -16.50
CA ALA A 137 -3.93 -13.82 -17.93
C ALA A 137 -3.80 -15.27 -18.37
N ASP A 138 -4.79 -15.76 -19.10
CA ASP A 138 -4.73 -17.02 -19.84
C ASP A 138 -4.41 -16.68 -21.30
N ILE A 139 -3.14 -16.81 -21.68
CA ILE A 139 -2.72 -16.65 -23.07
C ILE A 139 -2.35 -18.04 -23.59
N GLY A 140 -3.34 -18.79 -23.99
CA GLY A 140 -3.13 -20.08 -24.66
C GLY A 140 -2.33 -19.88 -25.95
N GLY A 141 -1.04 -20.20 -25.92
CA GLY A 141 -0.19 -20.15 -27.11
C GLY A 141 1.28 -19.94 -26.81
N THR A 142 2.11 -20.38 -27.73
CA THR A 142 3.57 -20.26 -27.67
C THR A 142 4.04 -18.82 -27.57
N ALA A 143 4.84 -18.53 -26.56
CA ALA A 143 5.42 -17.25 -26.20
C ALA A 143 6.19 -16.58 -27.33
N ALA A 144 5.56 -15.73 -28.08
CA ALA A 144 6.26 -14.88 -29.06
C ALA A 144 6.10 -13.37 -28.79
N SER A 145 5.21 -12.96 -27.90
CA SER A 145 5.05 -11.55 -27.57
C SER A 145 4.80 -11.38 -26.07
N GLN A 146 5.80 -10.89 -25.35
CA GLN A 146 5.59 -10.35 -24.00
C GLN A 146 4.73 -9.10 -24.13
N ALA A 147 3.46 -9.22 -23.82
CA ALA A 147 2.61 -8.06 -23.64
C ALA A 147 2.73 -7.62 -22.17
N TRP A 148 3.12 -6.38 -21.96
CA TRP A 148 3.06 -5.77 -20.63
C TRP A 148 1.61 -5.38 -20.35
N GLY A 149 1.12 -5.76 -19.21
CA GLY A 149 -0.17 -5.33 -18.71
C GLY A 149 0.00 -4.45 -17.47
N GLU A 150 -1.00 -3.65 -17.21
CA GLU A 150 -1.10 -2.88 -15.97
C GLU A 150 -2.25 -3.46 -15.16
N LEU A 151 -2.01 -3.64 -13.85
CA LEU A 151 -3.04 -3.85 -12.85
C LEU A 151 -2.99 -2.67 -11.91
N SER A 152 -4.10 -1.97 -11.75
CA SER A 152 -4.17 -0.84 -10.82
C SER A 152 -5.36 -0.99 -9.88
N LEU A 153 -5.18 -0.51 -8.65
CA LEU A 153 -6.20 -0.46 -7.63
C LEU A 153 -6.20 0.95 -7.01
N LEU A 154 -7.32 1.64 -7.13
CA LEU A 154 -7.54 2.91 -6.47
C LEU A 154 -8.54 2.72 -5.33
N TYR A 155 -8.08 2.93 -4.12
CA TYR A 155 -8.91 3.06 -2.92
C TYR A 155 -9.09 4.56 -2.62
N GLU A 156 -10.31 5.05 -2.75
CA GLU A 156 -10.70 6.43 -2.45
C GLU A 156 -12.13 6.44 -1.92
N PRO A 157 -12.34 6.08 -0.66
CA PRO A 157 -13.68 5.90 -0.11
C PRO A 157 -14.37 7.23 0.17
N ILE A 158 -15.68 7.27 -0.02
CA ILE A 158 -16.52 8.39 0.42
C ILE A 158 -16.51 8.46 1.96
N THR A 159 -16.57 7.31 2.61
CA THR A 159 -16.54 7.18 4.07
C THR A 159 -15.36 6.27 4.44
N PRO A 160 -14.18 6.85 4.70
CA PRO A 160 -13.03 6.07 5.10
C PRO A 160 -13.19 5.52 6.52
N PRO A 161 -12.56 4.37 6.84
CA PRO A 161 -12.50 3.87 8.20
C PRO A 161 -11.64 4.79 9.08
N ILE A 162 -11.95 4.81 10.36
CA ILE A 162 -11.14 5.45 11.39
C ILE A 162 -10.34 4.35 12.08
N LEU A 163 -9.03 4.38 11.93
CA LEU A 163 -8.11 3.39 12.47
C LEU A 163 -7.42 3.96 13.70
N VAL A 164 -7.65 3.34 14.84
CA VAL A 164 -7.07 3.74 16.12
C VAL A 164 -5.85 2.86 16.40
N GLY A 165 -4.70 3.47 16.60
CA GLY A 165 -3.47 2.74 16.93
C GLY A 165 -3.50 2.01 18.28
N PRO A 166 -2.74 0.91 18.43
CA PRO A 166 -1.77 0.43 17.47
C PRO A 166 -2.44 -0.28 16.27
N CYS A 167 -2.11 0.12 15.08
CA CYS A 167 -2.62 -0.48 13.85
C CYS A 167 -1.61 -0.29 12.71
N ALA A 168 -1.81 -1.01 11.60
CA ALA A 168 -1.02 -0.81 10.41
C ALA A 168 -1.84 -1.04 9.14
N ILE A 169 -1.56 -0.25 8.11
CA ILE A 169 -2.02 -0.48 6.74
C ILE A 169 -0.89 -1.17 6.00
N TYR A 170 -1.22 -2.26 5.33
CA TYR A 170 -0.33 -3.07 4.52
C TYR A 170 -0.75 -3.02 3.07
N ILE A 171 0.22 -2.85 2.20
CA ILE A 171 0.03 -2.81 0.76
C ILE A 171 0.86 -3.95 0.18
N TYR A 172 0.20 -4.80 -0.57
CA TYR A 172 0.78 -5.95 -1.21
C TYR A 172 0.55 -5.89 -2.71
N TRP A 173 1.54 -6.31 -3.46
CA TRP A 173 1.37 -6.74 -4.85
C TRP A 173 2.30 -7.90 -5.14
N GLY A 174 1.89 -8.74 -6.06
CA GLY A 174 2.63 -9.93 -6.41
C GLY A 174 1.94 -10.68 -7.54
N GLY A 175 2.40 -11.90 -7.77
CA GLY A 175 1.83 -12.78 -8.76
C GLY A 175 2.63 -14.04 -8.92
N THR A 176 2.16 -14.93 -9.80
CA THR A 176 2.91 -16.11 -10.22
C THR A 176 4.19 -15.75 -10.98
N VAL A 177 4.26 -14.52 -11.48
CA VAL A 177 5.43 -13.92 -12.13
C VAL A 177 5.89 -12.73 -11.31
N ALA A 178 7.18 -12.46 -11.28
CA ALA A 178 7.74 -11.29 -10.59
C ALA A 178 7.10 -9.99 -11.13
N THR A 179 6.24 -9.40 -10.33
CA THR A 179 5.51 -8.17 -10.63
C THR A 179 6.24 -7.00 -10.01
N THR A 180 6.46 -5.94 -10.76
CA THR A 180 7.01 -4.69 -10.21
C THR A 180 5.90 -3.66 -10.10
N GLY A 181 5.98 -2.81 -9.10
CA GLY A 181 4.94 -1.83 -8.85
C GLY A 181 5.40 -0.63 -8.04
N PHE A 182 4.49 0.29 -7.85
CA PHE A 182 4.63 1.42 -6.95
C PHE A 182 3.26 1.78 -6.38
N ALA A 183 3.25 2.47 -5.25
CA ALA A 183 2.01 2.93 -4.65
C ALA A 183 2.16 4.34 -4.08
N GLN A 184 1.03 5.03 -3.98
CA GLN A 184 0.87 6.30 -3.31
C GLN A 184 -0.15 6.14 -2.20
N VAL A 185 0.18 6.59 -1.00
CA VAL A 185 -0.67 6.47 0.19
C VAL A 185 -0.88 7.84 0.81
N GLU A 186 -2.13 8.22 0.97
CA GLU A 186 -2.53 9.48 1.59
C GLU A 186 -3.45 9.21 2.78
N TRP A 187 -3.16 9.84 3.91
CA TRP A 187 -3.95 9.69 5.13
C TRP A 187 -3.99 10.97 5.94
N ILE A 188 -4.93 11.03 6.85
CA ILE A 188 -5.03 12.09 7.85
C ILE A 188 -4.69 11.49 9.21
N GLU A 189 -3.90 12.21 10.00
CA GLU A 189 -3.60 11.88 11.40
C GLU A 189 -4.37 12.81 12.33
N ILE A 190 -4.91 12.24 13.39
CA ILE A 190 -5.57 12.96 14.46
C ILE A 190 -4.97 12.45 15.78
N GLU A 191 -4.67 13.34 16.69
CA GLU A 191 -4.32 12.94 18.06
C GLU A 191 -5.53 12.29 18.72
N GLY A 192 -5.33 11.09 19.27
CA GLY A 192 -6.37 10.28 19.90
C GLY A 192 -6.50 10.54 21.41
#